data_b5c0294b91650aa67a84ae7a9f6c3041
#
_entry.id   b5c0294b91650aa67a84ae7a9f6c3041
#
_cell.length_a   1.000
_cell.length_b   1.000
_cell.length_c   1.000
_cell.angle_alpha   90.00
_cell.angle_beta   90.00
_cell.angle_gamma   90.00
#
_symmetry.space_group_name_H-M   'P 1'
#
loop_
_entity.id
_entity.type
_entity.pdbx_description
1 polymer ?
#
loop_
_entity_poly.entity_id
_entity_poly.type
_entity_poly.pdbx_seq_one_letter_code
_entity_poly.pdbx_strand_id
1 'polypeptide(L)' 'MTIRELKELITKLEKDGEINDDSLVLQNYNGEVITPDFYRTEKGNLVIHDGWYNHLPSEQYKLIYEGQLCYTGGEF' A
#
# COMPACT_ATOMS: atom_id res chain seq x y z
N MET A 1 9.40 1.32 -9.75
CA MET A 1 9.63 -0.01 -9.11
C MET A 1 8.70 -1.03 -9.72
N THR A 2 9.23 -2.19 -10.08
CA THR A 2 8.41 -3.31 -10.56
C THR A 2 7.88 -4.13 -9.39
N ILE A 3 6.87 -4.96 -9.67
CA ILE A 3 6.39 -5.92 -8.66
C ILE A 3 7.50 -6.89 -8.26
N ARG A 4 8.34 -7.29 -9.22
CA ARG A 4 9.49 -8.14 -8.92
C ARG A 4 10.42 -7.49 -7.90
N GLU A 5 10.76 -6.22 -8.12
CA GLU A 5 11.62 -5.47 -7.22
C GLU A 5 10.99 -5.31 -5.83
N LEU A 6 9.68 -5.09 -5.77
CA LEU A 6 8.96 -5.02 -4.49
C LEU A 6 9.02 -6.36 -3.75
N LYS A 7 8.80 -7.47 -4.45
CA LYS A 7 8.91 -8.81 -3.85
C LYS A 7 10.31 -9.09 -3.33
N GLU A 8 11.33 -8.71 -4.08
CA GLU A 8 12.72 -8.88 -3.67
C GLU A 8 13.04 -8.06 -2.41
N LEU A 9 12.55 -6.83 -2.35
CA LEU A 9 12.71 -5.98 -1.18
C LEU A 9 12.07 -6.60 0.06
N ILE A 10 10.82 -7.07 -0.07
CA ILE A 10 10.09 -7.72 1.02
C ILE A 10 10.84 -8.96 1.50
N THR A 11 11.27 -9.81 0.57
CA THR A 11 12.02 -11.03 0.88
C THR A 11 13.29 -10.73 1.64
N LYS A 12 14.03 -9.71 1.20
CA LYS A 12 15.27 -9.29 1.87
C LYS A 12 15.00 -8.81 3.29
N LEU A 13 13.98 -7.96 3.47
CA LEU A 13 13.63 -7.43 4.78
C LEU A 13 13.20 -8.55 5.75
N GLU A 14 12.44 -9.53 5.25
CA GLU A 14 12.04 -10.69 6.05
C GLU A 14 13.26 -11.53 6.45
N LYS A 15 14.18 -11.77 5.52
CA LYS A 15 15.40 -12.53 5.76
C LYS A 15 16.30 -11.85 6.78
N ASP A 16 16.37 -10.52 6.75
CA ASP A 16 17.19 -9.75 7.67
C ASP A 16 16.51 -9.55 9.04
N GLY A 17 15.26 -10.03 9.21
CA GLY A 17 14.51 -9.89 10.45
C GLY A 17 13.90 -8.51 10.67
N GLU A 18 13.88 -7.68 9.64
CA GLU A 18 13.34 -6.32 9.73
C GLU A 18 11.82 -6.29 9.72
N ILE A 19 11.18 -7.21 9.02
CA ILE A 19 9.72 -7.38 8.96
C ILE A 19 9.35 -8.86 9.01
N ASN A 20 8.08 -9.16 9.23
CA ASN A 20 7.53 -10.53 9.23
C ASN A 20 6.11 -10.53 8.68
N ASP A 21 5.48 -11.71 8.67
CA ASP A 21 4.13 -11.88 8.11
C ASP A 21 3.05 -11.04 8.82
N ASP A 22 3.28 -10.66 10.06
CA ASP A 22 2.35 -9.84 10.83
C ASP A 22 2.63 -8.35 10.71
N SER A 23 3.70 -7.97 10.02
CA SER A 23 4.03 -6.57 9.79
C SER A 23 2.98 -5.91 8.90
N LEU A 24 2.62 -4.67 9.20
CA LEU A 24 1.60 -3.94 8.46
C LEU A 24 2.22 -3.22 7.26
N VAL A 25 1.43 -3.07 6.21
CA VAL A 25 1.74 -2.18 5.09
C VAL A 25 1.03 -0.87 5.37
N LEU A 26 1.79 0.18 5.61
CA LEU A 26 1.27 1.49 5.99
C LEU A 26 1.71 2.56 5.00
N GLN A 27 0.94 3.64 4.94
CA GLN A 27 1.23 4.79 4.09
C GLN A 27 1.28 6.03 4.96
N ASN A 28 2.28 6.90 4.72
CA ASN A 28 2.34 8.19 5.36
C ASN A 28 1.41 9.17 4.64
N TYR A 29 0.53 9.81 5.41
CA TYR A 29 -0.36 10.85 4.93
C TYR A 29 -0.26 12.05 5.88
N ASN A 30 0.37 13.14 5.44
CA ASN A 30 0.55 14.36 6.24
C ASN A 30 1.10 14.11 7.66
N GLY A 31 2.09 13.21 7.78
CA GLY A 31 2.70 12.88 9.06
C GLY A 31 1.94 11.85 9.88
N GLU A 32 0.82 11.36 9.38
CA GLU A 32 0.05 10.28 10.00
C GLU A 32 0.23 8.99 9.21
N VAL A 33 -0.01 7.87 9.85
CA VAL A 33 0.14 6.55 9.24
C VAL A 33 -1.24 5.94 9.04
N ILE A 34 -1.55 5.55 7.81
CA ILE A 34 -2.85 5.00 7.43
C ILE A 34 -2.68 3.67 6.70
N THR A 35 -3.75 2.88 6.67
CA THR A 35 -3.82 1.68 5.83
C THR A 35 -4.32 2.09 4.45
N PRO A 36 -3.53 1.86 3.38
CA PRO A 36 -3.91 2.31 2.04
C PRO A 36 -4.94 1.40 1.37
N ASP A 37 -5.61 1.95 0.37
CA ASP A 37 -6.36 1.16 -0.61
C ASP A 37 -5.42 0.71 -1.72
N PHE A 38 -5.72 -0.43 -2.31
CA PHE A 38 -4.97 -0.93 -3.46
C PHE A 38 -5.89 -1.03 -4.67
N TYR A 39 -5.44 -0.50 -5.79
CA TYR A 39 -6.15 -0.56 -7.05
C TYR A 39 -5.30 -1.23 -8.12
N ARG A 40 -5.95 -1.83 -9.08
CA ARG A 40 -5.31 -2.37 -10.27
C ARG A 40 -5.71 -1.51 -11.48
N THR A 41 -4.75 -1.14 -12.31
CA THR A 41 -5.03 -0.46 -13.57
C THR A 41 -5.40 -1.48 -14.66
N GLU A 42 -5.97 -0.99 -15.76
CA GLU A 42 -6.27 -1.83 -16.92
C GLU A 42 -5.02 -2.52 -17.47
N LYS A 43 -3.87 -1.86 -17.38
CA LYS A 43 -2.60 -2.37 -17.86
C LYS A 43 -1.92 -3.34 -16.91
N GLY A 44 -2.54 -3.63 -15.78
CA GLY A 44 -1.99 -4.56 -14.79
C GLY A 44 -0.96 -3.96 -13.86
N ASN A 45 -1.02 -2.67 -13.61
CA ASN A 45 -0.17 -2.02 -12.61
C ASN A 45 -0.88 -1.94 -11.27
N LEU A 46 -0.12 -1.96 -10.18
CA LEU A 46 -0.62 -1.79 -8.83
C LEU A 46 -0.53 -0.31 -8.44
N VAL A 47 -1.62 0.24 -7.91
CA VAL A 47 -1.66 1.61 -7.40
C VAL A 47 -2.02 1.58 -5.93
N ILE A 48 -1.24 2.29 -5.12
CA ILE A 48 -1.51 2.48 -3.69
C ILE A 48 -2.12 3.86 -3.53
N HIS A 49 -3.29 3.93 -2.90
CA HIS A 49 -4.06 5.15 -2.77
C HIS A 49 -4.47 5.39 -1.31
N ASP A 50 -4.49 6.64 -0.88
CA ASP A 50 -4.81 6.98 0.51
C ASP A 50 -6.31 6.87 0.84
N GLY A 51 -7.16 6.77 -0.18
CA GLY A 51 -8.61 6.61 0.01
C GLY A 51 -9.36 7.89 0.34
N TRP A 52 -8.70 9.05 0.38
CA TRP A 52 -9.33 10.29 0.84
C TRP A 52 -9.98 11.10 -0.28
N TYR A 53 -9.19 11.72 -1.11
CA TYR A 53 -9.67 12.62 -2.14
C TYR A 53 -9.41 12.02 -3.50
N ASN A 54 -10.19 12.45 -4.49
CA ASN A 54 -9.97 12.08 -5.88
C ASN A 54 -10.03 10.56 -6.09
N HIS A 55 -11.22 10.00 -5.92
CA HIS A 55 -11.46 8.61 -6.30
C HIS A 55 -10.98 8.39 -7.72
N LEU A 56 -10.23 7.31 -7.91
CA LEU A 56 -9.74 6.95 -9.22
C LEU A 56 -10.92 6.58 -10.13
N PRO A 57 -10.88 6.98 -11.42
CA PRO A 57 -11.95 6.64 -12.34
C PRO A 57 -12.18 5.13 -12.44
N SER A 58 -13.39 4.67 -12.21
CA SER A 58 -13.71 3.24 -12.14
C SER A 58 -13.47 2.51 -13.46
N GLU A 59 -13.53 3.21 -14.58
CA GLU A 59 -13.27 2.62 -15.89
C GLU A 59 -11.81 2.32 -16.16
N GLN A 60 -10.89 2.92 -15.39
CA GLN A 60 -9.44 2.73 -15.55
C GLN A 60 -8.81 1.99 -14.37
N TYR A 61 -9.47 1.98 -13.22
CA TYR A 61 -8.93 1.46 -11.98
C TYR A 61 -9.96 0.58 -11.30
N LYS A 62 -9.52 -0.59 -10.85
CA LYS A 62 -10.35 -1.50 -10.08
C LYS A 62 -9.83 -1.60 -8.66
N LEU A 63 -10.68 -1.30 -7.69
CA LEU A 63 -10.37 -1.50 -6.28
C LEU A 63 -10.21 -3.00 -6.01
N ILE A 64 -9.07 -3.40 -5.47
CA ILE A 64 -8.78 -4.80 -5.14
C ILE A 64 -8.63 -5.03 -3.63
N TYR A 65 -8.36 -3.99 -2.86
CA TYR A 65 -8.28 -4.05 -1.41
C TYR A 65 -8.66 -2.70 -0.82
N GLU A 66 -9.63 -2.70 0.08
CA GLU A 66 -10.07 -1.50 0.77
C GLU A 66 -9.42 -1.46 2.15
N GLY A 67 -8.51 -0.51 2.34
CA GLY A 67 -7.90 -0.26 3.63
C GLY A 67 -8.87 0.46 4.55
N GLN A 68 -8.80 0.20 5.85
CA GLN A 68 -9.51 1.00 6.82
C GLN A 68 -8.68 2.24 7.11
N LEU A 69 -9.33 3.40 7.11
CA LEU A 69 -8.69 4.65 7.49
C LEU A 69 -8.46 4.64 9.01
N CYS A 70 -7.41 3.98 9.42
CA CYS A 70 -6.96 3.99 10.79
C CYS A 70 -5.70 4.84 10.89
N TYR A 71 -5.80 5.93 11.61
CA TYR A 71 -4.64 6.74 11.93
C TYR A 71 -3.92 6.09 13.09
N THR A 72 -2.73 5.59 12.84
CA THR A 72 -1.92 4.98 13.90
C THR A 72 -0.96 5.99 14.53
N GLY A 73 -1.11 7.24 14.22
CA GLY A 73 -0.35 8.39 14.69
C GLY A 73 0.99 8.11 15.38
N GLY A 74 2.09 8.54 14.80
CA GLY A 74 3.39 8.49 15.43
C GLY A 74 4.16 7.19 15.33
N GLU A 75 3.70 6.22 14.56
CA GLU A 75 4.41 4.95 14.36
C GLU A 75 5.52 4.99 13.32
N PHE A 76 5.76 6.11 12.75
CA PHE A 76 6.85 6.19 11.78
C PHE A 76 8.21 6.11 12.46
#